data_539729939b1a09e1d6cc628dbe2737f7
#
_entry.id   539729939b1a09e1d6cc628dbe2737f7
#
_cell.length_a   1.000
_cell.length_b   1.000
_cell.length_c   1.000
_cell.angle_alpha   90.00
_cell.angle_beta   90.00
_cell.angle_gamma   90.00
#
_symmetry.space_group_name_H-M   'P 1'
#
loop_
_entity.id
_entity.type
_entity.pdbx_description
1 polymer ?
#
loop_
_entity_poly.entity_id
_entity_poly.type
_entity_poly.pdbx_seq_one_letter_code
_entity_poly.pdbx_strand_id
1 'polypeptide(L)'
;EQARDRTEASEDALAEAEAGRAALETREAAARQARAAAEGEAAALAAERTALQRLVDRGRSGGATLLDQVAVARGHEAAFGAALGDDLRAGVGGDGSGWHDMPGWDDPQPLPDGTVPLAPHVRGPDLLARRLSQTGLVLDAGQGAALQPMLSSGQRLVTPEGDLFRWDGLRVMAGQALSSAALHLQKVNELAHVTEQAERAEARAEEARETHEAARADLAQAAEVEKSARDARREAERLLSEAARAATRAESDLAMASSRADGARAELARYRADAADAQGRLTDAEETESQTTGVPG
;
A
#
# COMPACT_ATOMS: atom_id res chain seq x y z
N GLU A 1 -16.54 -16.85 44.20
CA GLU A 1 -15.97 -15.55 43.83
C GLU A 1 -14.95 -15.72 42.72
N GLN A 2 -13.80 -16.37 42.94
CA GLN A 2 -12.75 -16.57 41.93
C GLN A 2 -13.21 -17.16 40.58
N ALA A 3 -14.18 -18.08 40.60
CA ALA A 3 -14.71 -18.67 39.37
C ALA A 3 -15.57 -17.66 38.58
N ARG A 4 -16.25 -16.76 39.24
CA ARG A 4 -17.02 -15.66 38.62
C ARG A 4 -16.10 -14.63 38.00
N ASP A 5 -15.09 -14.18 38.77
CA ASP A 5 -14.09 -13.22 38.31
C ASP A 5 -13.35 -13.73 37.05
N ARG A 6 -13.05 -15.05 37.04
CA ARG A 6 -12.43 -15.69 35.88
C ARG A 6 -13.34 -15.73 34.65
N THR A 7 -14.64 -15.95 34.84
CA THR A 7 -15.61 -15.94 33.75
C THR A 7 -15.74 -14.55 33.15
N GLU A 8 -15.89 -13.51 33.98
CA GLU A 8 -15.96 -12.11 33.55
C GLU A 8 -14.69 -11.69 32.81
N ALA A 9 -13.50 -11.98 33.34
CA ALA A 9 -12.24 -11.70 32.66
C ALA A 9 -12.11 -12.43 31.30
N SER A 10 -12.65 -13.65 31.18
CA SER A 10 -12.61 -14.40 29.91
C SER A 10 -13.64 -13.90 28.89
N GLU A 11 -14.75 -13.34 29.34
CA GLU A 11 -15.74 -12.67 28.48
C GLU A 11 -15.17 -11.36 27.92
N ASP A 12 -14.54 -10.56 28.77
CA ASP A 12 -13.88 -9.32 28.33
C ASP A 12 -12.75 -9.60 27.33
N ALA A 13 -11.91 -10.60 27.61
CA ALA A 13 -10.83 -11.00 26.69
C ALA A 13 -11.37 -11.50 25.34
N LEU A 14 -12.50 -12.20 25.33
CA LEU A 14 -13.14 -12.62 24.07
C LEU A 14 -13.69 -11.43 23.31
N ALA A 15 -14.37 -10.49 23.97
CA ALA A 15 -14.90 -9.29 23.35
C ALA A 15 -13.79 -8.43 22.72
N GLU A 16 -12.66 -8.29 23.42
CA GLU A 16 -11.48 -7.60 22.89
C GLU A 16 -10.88 -8.32 21.66
N ALA A 17 -10.76 -9.64 21.70
CA ALA A 17 -10.26 -10.45 20.59
C ALA A 17 -11.17 -10.37 19.35
N GLU A 18 -12.50 -10.43 19.53
CA GLU A 18 -13.49 -10.29 18.47
C GLU A 18 -13.45 -8.88 17.83
N ALA A 19 -13.35 -7.83 18.65
CA ALA A 19 -13.20 -6.46 18.15
C ALA A 19 -11.89 -6.26 17.40
N GLY A 20 -10.79 -6.80 17.92
CA GLY A 20 -9.47 -6.76 17.28
C GLY A 20 -9.48 -7.46 15.92
N ARG A 21 -10.07 -8.63 15.83
CA ARG A 21 -10.21 -9.36 14.57
C ARG A 21 -11.06 -8.59 13.55
N ALA A 22 -12.18 -8.01 13.94
CA ALA A 22 -13.05 -7.23 13.05
C ALA A 22 -12.32 -6.01 12.46
N ALA A 23 -11.48 -5.34 13.27
CA ALA A 23 -10.64 -4.25 12.80
C ALA A 23 -9.60 -4.72 11.76
N LEU A 24 -8.97 -5.87 12.00
CA LEU A 24 -8.00 -6.47 11.06
C LEU A 24 -8.65 -7.01 9.78
N GLU A 25 -9.87 -7.53 9.83
CA GLU A 25 -10.65 -7.89 8.64
C GLU A 25 -10.90 -6.67 7.74
N THR A 26 -11.23 -5.53 8.34
CA THR A 26 -11.41 -4.27 7.61
C THR A 26 -10.10 -3.81 6.96
N ARG A 27 -8.98 -3.90 7.70
CA ARG A 27 -7.65 -3.55 7.20
C ARG A 27 -7.19 -4.46 6.06
N GLU A 28 -7.38 -5.77 6.19
CA GLU A 28 -7.08 -6.75 5.13
C GLU A 28 -7.88 -6.46 3.86
N ALA A 29 -9.18 -6.22 3.99
CA ALA A 29 -10.04 -5.90 2.85
C ALA A 29 -9.59 -4.62 2.12
N ALA A 30 -9.20 -3.58 2.86
CA ALA A 30 -8.65 -2.36 2.29
C ALA A 30 -7.30 -2.60 1.57
N ALA A 31 -6.40 -3.36 2.20
CA ALA A 31 -5.10 -3.70 1.61
C ALA A 31 -5.26 -4.57 0.35
N ARG A 32 -6.18 -5.52 0.33
CA ARG A 32 -6.51 -6.32 -0.84
C ARG A 32 -7.05 -5.47 -2.00
N GLN A 33 -7.90 -4.49 -1.70
CA GLN A 33 -8.42 -3.57 -2.72
C GLN A 33 -7.30 -2.67 -3.27
N ALA A 34 -6.44 -2.14 -2.40
CA ALA A 34 -5.29 -1.33 -2.81
C ALA A 34 -4.32 -2.12 -3.69
N ARG A 35 -4.02 -3.36 -3.34
CA ARG A 35 -3.22 -4.28 -4.15
C ARG A 35 -3.84 -4.49 -5.53
N ALA A 36 -5.13 -4.81 -5.61
CA ALA A 36 -5.81 -5.05 -6.89
C ALA A 36 -5.78 -3.80 -7.79
N ALA A 37 -5.94 -2.61 -7.21
CA ALA A 37 -5.86 -1.34 -7.96
C ALA A 37 -4.43 -1.09 -8.48
N ALA A 38 -3.40 -1.27 -7.65
CA ALA A 38 -2.01 -1.07 -8.02
C ALA A 38 -1.54 -2.10 -9.09
N GLU A 39 -1.90 -3.36 -8.96
CA GLU A 39 -1.62 -4.41 -9.96
C GLU A 39 -2.33 -4.10 -11.30
N GLY A 40 -3.57 -3.60 -11.24
CA GLY A 40 -4.32 -3.17 -12.43
C GLY A 40 -3.64 -2.01 -13.16
N GLU A 41 -3.18 -0.99 -12.44
CA GLU A 41 -2.43 0.14 -13.00
C GLU A 41 -1.11 -0.31 -13.63
N ALA A 42 -0.33 -1.13 -12.92
CA ALA A 42 0.93 -1.67 -13.43
C ALA A 42 0.73 -2.50 -14.71
N ALA A 43 -0.28 -3.35 -14.75
CA ALA A 43 -0.62 -4.15 -15.92
C ALA A 43 -1.04 -3.28 -17.13
N ALA A 44 -1.82 -2.23 -16.91
CA ALA A 44 -2.23 -1.31 -17.97
C ALA A 44 -1.03 -0.57 -18.57
N LEU A 45 -0.15 -0.01 -17.73
CA LEU A 45 1.06 0.68 -18.17
C LEU A 45 2.07 -0.27 -18.86
N ALA A 46 2.20 -1.50 -18.40
CA ALA A 46 3.02 -2.52 -19.05
C ALA A 46 2.50 -2.88 -20.46
N ALA A 47 1.17 -2.97 -20.60
CA ALA A 47 0.55 -3.21 -21.91
C ALA A 47 0.76 -2.02 -22.86
N GLU A 48 0.60 -0.79 -22.38
CA GLU A 48 0.85 0.44 -23.14
C GLU A 48 2.31 0.54 -23.57
N ARG A 49 3.27 0.32 -22.66
CA ARG A 49 4.71 0.24 -22.95
C ARG A 49 4.99 -0.75 -24.06
N THR A 50 4.40 -1.94 -23.98
CA THR A 50 4.59 -2.99 -25.01
C THR A 50 4.03 -2.56 -26.36
N ALA A 51 2.89 -1.90 -26.41
CA ALA A 51 2.28 -1.41 -27.64
C ALA A 51 3.14 -0.30 -28.28
N LEU A 52 3.61 0.67 -27.47
CA LEU A 52 4.49 1.74 -27.92
C LEU A 52 5.84 1.20 -28.41
N GLN A 53 6.42 0.24 -27.70
CA GLN A 53 7.66 -0.42 -28.13
C GLN A 53 7.53 -1.02 -29.52
N ARG A 54 6.44 -1.74 -29.79
CA ARG A 54 6.18 -2.32 -31.14
C ARG A 54 5.99 -1.26 -32.21
N LEU A 55 5.46 -0.09 -31.88
CA LEU A 55 5.32 1.03 -32.82
C LEU A 55 6.68 1.66 -33.12
N VAL A 56 7.51 1.87 -32.11
CA VAL A 56 8.88 2.37 -32.24
C VAL A 56 9.72 1.40 -33.06
N ASP A 57 9.68 0.11 -32.75
CA ASP A 57 10.46 -0.92 -33.52
C ASP A 57 10.06 -1.02 -34.96
N ARG A 58 8.78 -0.86 -35.29
CA ARG A 58 8.31 -0.80 -36.68
C ARG A 58 8.76 0.45 -37.44
N GLY A 59 8.97 1.55 -36.72
CA GLY A 59 9.47 2.80 -37.29
C GLY A 59 10.98 2.79 -37.57
N ARG A 60 11.72 1.83 -36.99
CA ARG A 60 13.16 1.67 -37.21
C ARG A 60 13.40 1.11 -38.61
N SER A 61 14.10 1.88 -39.45
CA SER A 61 14.62 1.39 -40.71
C SER A 61 15.85 0.53 -40.41
N GLY A 62 15.98 -0.64 -41.01
CA GLY A 62 16.97 -1.68 -40.68
C GLY A 62 18.47 -1.32 -40.82
N GLY A 63 18.86 -0.08 -40.57
CA GLY A 63 20.24 0.41 -40.52
C GLY A 63 20.37 1.50 -39.46
N ALA A 64 21.60 1.77 -39.00
CA ALA A 64 21.91 2.86 -38.07
C ALA A 64 21.71 4.23 -38.74
N THR A 65 20.51 4.79 -38.68
CA THR A 65 20.20 6.13 -39.18
C THR A 65 20.49 7.19 -38.16
N LEU A 66 20.58 8.45 -38.59
CA LEU A 66 20.71 9.57 -37.66
C LEU A 66 19.53 9.63 -36.66
N LEU A 67 18.32 9.29 -37.12
CA LEU A 67 17.12 9.25 -36.31
C LEU A 67 17.25 8.31 -35.10
N ASP A 68 17.98 7.20 -35.21
CA ASP A 68 18.20 6.23 -34.14
C ASP A 68 19.22 6.71 -33.08
N GLN A 69 19.99 7.79 -33.38
CA GLN A 69 21.08 8.30 -32.54
C GLN A 69 20.78 9.65 -31.90
N VAL A 70 19.57 10.17 -32.06
CA VAL A 70 19.17 11.46 -31.49
C VAL A 70 18.07 11.29 -30.45
N ALA A 71 18.15 12.12 -29.42
CA ALA A 71 17.11 12.31 -28.45
C ALA A 71 16.70 13.78 -28.42
N VAL A 72 15.44 14.07 -28.58
CA VAL A 72 14.89 15.42 -28.65
C VAL A 72 14.05 15.67 -27.40
N ALA A 73 14.21 16.85 -26.79
CA ALA A 73 13.40 17.24 -25.63
C ALA A 73 11.92 17.25 -26.02
N ARG A 74 11.08 16.78 -25.09
CA ARG A 74 9.63 16.70 -25.28
C ARG A 74 9.05 18.06 -25.68
N GLY A 75 8.20 18.05 -26.70
CA GLY A 75 7.58 19.25 -27.29
C GLY A 75 8.42 19.92 -28.39
N HIS A 76 9.62 19.40 -28.73
CA HIS A 76 10.48 19.92 -29.80
C HIS A 76 10.65 18.94 -30.96
N GLU A 77 9.98 17.78 -30.93
CA GLU A 77 10.11 16.70 -31.92
C GLU A 77 9.63 17.18 -33.30
N ALA A 78 8.53 17.92 -33.37
CA ALA A 78 8.00 18.48 -34.59
C ALA A 78 8.94 19.53 -35.18
N ALA A 79 9.47 20.44 -34.34
CA ALA A 79 10.46 21.44 -34.73
C ALA A 79 11.73 20.78 -35.28
N PHE A 80 12.27 19.77 -34.60
CA PHE A 80 13.45 19.04 -35.07
C PHE A 80 13.19 18.26 -36.35
N GLY A 81 12.04 17.57 -36.43
CA GLY A 81 11.59 16.89 -37.64
C GLY A 81 11.44 17.82 -38.84
N ALA A 82 10.91 19.03 -38.64
CA ALA A 82 10.81 20.06 -39.67
C ALA A 82 12.17 20.61 -40.08
N ALA A 83 13.10 20.79 -39.10
CA ALA A 83 14.43 21.33 -39.35
C ALA A 83 15.30 20.40 -40.21
N LEU A 84 15.21 19.08 -40.00
CA LEU A 84 16.05 18.09 -40.69
C LEU A 84 15.30 17.34 -41.79
N GLY A 85 14.01 17.15 -41.66
CA GLY A 85 13.22 16.44 -42.67
C GLY A 85 13.71 15.03 -42.97
N ASP A 86 13.82 14.68 -44.24
CA ASP A 86 14.28 13.37 -44.66
C ASP A 86 15.77 13.08 -44.40
N ASP A 87 16.59 14.11 -44.12
CA ASP A 87 17.98 13.95 -43.76
C ASP A 87 18.17 13.07 -42.53
N LEU A 88 17.15 12.98 -41.64
CA LEU A 88 17.16 12.12 -40.44
C LEU A 88 17.24 10.61 -40.76
N ARG A 89 16.85 10.21 -41.98
CA ARG A 89 16.88 8.81 -42.40
C ARG A 89 18.23 8.40 -43.02
N ALA A 90 19.11 9.37 -43.26
CA ALA A 90 20.43 9.09 -43.79
C ALA A 90 21.27 8.36 -42.72
N GLY A 91 22.10 7.44 -43.17
CA GLY A 91 23.08 6.74 -42.34
C GLY A 91 24.12 7.69 -41.74
N VAL A 92 24.78 7.26 -40.65
CA VAL A 92 25.84 8.00 -40.01
C VAL A 92 27.16 7.28 -40.21
N GLY A 93 28.14 7.99 -40.75
CA GLY A 93 29.48 7.47 -41.00
C GLY A 93 29.56 6.55 -42.23
N GLY A 94 30.74 6.03 -42.51
CA GLY A 94 31.05 5.16 -43.64
C GLY A 94 31.59 5.93 -44.85
N ASP A 95 32.02 5.20 -45.90
CA ASP A 95 32.62 5.76 -47.13
C ASP A 95 31.59 6.11 -48.20
N GLY A 96 30.30 6.03 -47.88
CA GLY A 96 29.18 6.19 -48.81
C GLY A 96 28.28 7.38 -48.54
N SER A 97 27.04 7.29 -48.98
CA SER A 97 26.02 8.32 -48.75
C SER A 97 25.61 8.35 -47.26
N GLY A 98 25.58 9.51 -46.67
CA GLY A 98 25.17 9.69 -45.29
C GLY A 98 25.73 10.94 -44.63
N TRP A 99 25.56 11.00 -43.34
CA TRP A 99 26.13 12.07 -42.50
C TRP A 99 27.60 11.78 -42.20
N HIS A 100 28.44 12.77 -42.49
CA HIS A 100 29.87 12.74 -42.21
C HIS A 100 30.22 13.82 -41.22
N ASP A 101 31.19 13.53 -40.33
CA ASP A 101 31.70 14.50 -39.41
C ASP A 101 32.45 15.61 -40.15
N MET A 102 32.11 16.84 -39.85
CA MET A 102 32.69 18.01 -40.47
C MET A 102 33.23 18.92 -39.35
N PRO A 103 34.40 19.58 -39.57
CA PRO A 103 34.92 20.52 -38.57
C PRO A 103 33.88 21.60 -38.22
N GLY A 104 33.85 22.04 -36.97
CA GLY A 104 32.99 23.15 -36.57
C GLY A 104 33.28 24.42 -37.38
N TRP A 105 32.36 25.36 -37.35
CA TRP A 105 32.61 26.68 -37.90
C TRP A 105 33.34 27.56 -36.87
N ASP A 106 34.39 28.22 -37.24
CA ASP A 106 35.12 29.11 -36.37
C ASP A 106 34.30 30.37 -36.03
N ASP A 107 33.43 30.83 -36.96
CA ASP A 107 32.54 31.99 -36.78
C ASP A 107 31.17 31.72 -37.41
N PRO A 108 30.25 31.02 -36.70
CA PRO A 108 28.91 30.78 -37.21
C PRO A 108 28.11 32.08 -37.25
N GLN A 109 27.41 32.32 -38.34
CA GLN A 109 26.52 33.48 -38.47
C GLN A 109 25.46 33.45 -37.33
N PRO A 110 25.26 34.58 -36.60
CA PRO A 110 24.28 34.64 -35.55
C PRO A 110 22.87 34.46 -36.10
N LEU A 111 22.01 33.77 -35.36
CA LEU A 111 20.60 33.68 -35.66
C LEU A 111 19.94 35.07 -35.48
N PRO A 112 18.84 35.39 -36.16
CA PRO A 112 18.12 36.65 -35.98
C PRO A 112 17.70 36.86 -34.50
N ASP A 113 17.73 38.13 -34.06
CA ASP A 113 17.27 38.51 -32.73
C ASP A 113 15.83 38.06 -32.48
N GLY A 114 15.57 37.60 -31.24
CA GLY A 114 14.26 37.08 -30.85
C GLY A 114 14.06 35.61 -31.15
N THR A 115 15.08 34.90 -31.68
CA THR A 115 15.06 33.43 -31.83
C THR A 115 15.79 32.71 -30.72
N VAL A 116 15.39 31.49 -30.38
CA VAL A 116 16.06 30.60 -29.46
C VAL A 116 16.77 29.48 -30.25
N PRO A 117 18.05 29.18 -30.02
CA PRO A 117 18.71 28.04 -30.68
C PRO A 117 17.99 26.71 -30.39
N LEU A 118 17.82 25.88 -31.43
CA LEU A 118 17.26 24.52 -31.26
C LEU A 118 18.26 23.55 -30.61
N ALA A 119 19.56 23.81 -30.71
CA ALA A 119 20.64 22.93 -30.27
C ALA A 119 20.51 22.45 -28.81
N PRO A 120 20.17 23.27 -27.79
CA PRO A 120 20.05 22.82 -26.40
C PRO A 120 18.93 21.78 -26.17
N HIS A 121 17.98 21.67 -27.08
CA HIS A 121 16.85 20.75 -26.98
C HIS A 121 17.10 19.40 -27.70
N VAL A 122 18.31 19.22 -28.28
CA VAL A 122 18.67 18.02 -29.03
C VAL A 122 19.97 17.42 -28.48
N ARG A 123 19.93 16.14 -28.18
CA ARG A 123 21.12 15.34 -27.85
C ARG A 123 21.36 14.37 -28.98
N GLY A 124 22.58 14.32 -29.50
CA GLY A 124 22.93 13.46 -30.62
C GLY A 124 24.41 13.58 -30.97
N PRO A 125 24.84 12.96 -32.10
CA PRO A 125 26.23 13.04 -32.59
C PRO A 125 26.65 14.47 -32.88
N ASP A 126 27.93 14.78 -32.67
CA ASP A 126 28.52 16.11 -32.91
C ASP A 126 28.40 16.59 -34.36
N LEU A 127 28.25 15.66 -35.30
CA LEU A 127 28.03 15.99 -36.74
C LEU A 127 26.79 16.87 -36.98
N LEU A 128 25.85 16.92 -36.01
CA LEU A 128 24.68 17.82 -36.06
C LEU A 128 24.99 19.25 -35.64
N ALA A 129 26.11 19.52 -35.01
CA ALA A 129 26.43 20.83 -34.43
C ALA A 129 26.32 21.96 -35.47
N ARG A 130 26.84 21.77 -36.68
CA ARG A 130 26.74 22.76 -37.76
C ARG A 130 25.30 23.06 -38.18
N ARG A 131 24.44 22.02 -38.27
CA ARG A 131 23.04 22.18 -38.64
C ARG A 131 22.25 22.86 -37.52
N LEU A 132 22.45 22.43 -36.31
CA LEU A 132 21.72 22.94 -35.13
C LEU A 132 22.10 24.37 -34.77
N SER A 133 23.38 24.78 -34.98
CA SER A 133 23.79 26.16 -34.76
C SER A 133 23.10 27.16 -35.72
N GLN A 134 22.61 26.69 -36.86
CA GLN A 134 21.92 27.49 -37.86
C GLN A 134 20.40 27.25 -37.89
N THR A 135 19.87 26.70 -36.79
CA THR A 135 18.43 26.43 -36.64
C THR A 135 17.90 27.15 -35.38
N GLY A 136 17.01 28.10 -35.60
CA GLY A 136 16.36 28.86 -34.56
C GLY A 136 14.91 28.41 -34.32
N LEU A 137 14.49 28.41 -33.05
CA LEU A 137 13.10 28.28 -32.62
C LEU A 137 12.47 29.66 -32.60
N VAL A 138 11.24 29.74 -33.07
CA VAL A 138 10.35 30.90 -33.01
C VAL A 138 9.04 30.52 -32.31
N LEU A 139 8.33 31.49 -31.78
CA LEU A 139 7.10 31.25 -30.99
C LEU A 139 5.96 30.69 -31.86
N ASP A 140 5.81 31.26 -33.06
CA ASP A 140 4.71 30.93 -33.94
C ASP A 140 5.07 31.22 -35.44
N ALA A 141 4.16 30.85 -36.33
CA ALA A 141 4.31 31.06 -37.77
C ALA A 141 4.39 32.54 -38.14
N GLY A 142 3.75 33.43 -37.38
CA GLY A 142 3.79 34.88 -37.65
C GLY A 142 5.19 35.43 -37.42
N GLN A 143 5.82 35.09 -36.31
CA GLN A 143 7.21 35.46 -36.01
C GLN A 143 8.17 34.83 -37.03
N GLY A 144 7.98 33.56 -37.36
CA GLY A 144 8.80 32.88 -38.39
C GLY A 144 8.75 33.60 -39.74
N ALA A 145 7.55 33.99 -40.22
CA ALA A 145 7.38 34.69 -41.44
C ALA A 145 8.00 36.13 -41.42
N ALA A 146 7.93 36.81 -40.31
CA ALA A 146 8.52 38.14 -40.14
C ALA A 146 10.06 38.11 -40.13
N LEU A 147 10.65 37.12 -39.51
CA LEU A 147 12.12 36.97 -39.41
C LEU A 147 12.76 36.28 -40.63
N GLN A 148 11.98 35.55 -41.45
CA GLN A 148 12.53 34.83 -42.60
C GLN A 148 13.38 35.68 -43.55
N PRO A 149 13.03 36.94 -43.89
CA PRO A 149 13.85 37.80 -44.78
C PRO A 149 15.24 38.13 -44.20
N MET A 150 15.42 37.97 -42.87
CA MET A 150 16.67 38.26 -42.19
C MET A 150 17.60 37.06 -42.11
N LEU A 151 17.17 35.89 -42.61
CA LEU A 151 17.96 34.67 -42.56
C LEU A 151 19.15 34.73 -43.49
N SER A 152 20.33 34.41 -42.95
CA SER A 152 21.54 34.17 -43.71
C SER A 152 21.53 32.78 -44.37
N SER A 153 22.36 32.62 -45.42
CA SER A 153 22.48 31.33 -46.15
C SER A 153 22.72 30.16 -45.19
N GLY A 154 21.90 29.12 -45.35
CA GLY A 154 21.95 27.91 -44.48
C GLY A 154 21.06 27.98 -43.25
N GLN A 155 20.60 29.17 -42.82
CA GLN A 155 19.75 29.34 -41.69
C GLN A 155 18.29 28.90 -41.92
N ARG A 156 17.64 28.51 -40.83
CA ARG A 156 16.22 28.17 -40.81
C ARG A 156 15.61 28.46 -39.46
N LEU A 157 14.32 28.74 -39.50
CA LEU A 157 13.50 28.88 -38.30
C LEU A 157 12.45 27.80 -38.26
N VAL A 158 12.14 27.30 -37.09
CA VAL A 158 11.09 26.32 -36.87
C VAL A 158 10.21 26.72 -35.69
N THR A 159 8.92 26.39 -35.74
CA THR A 159 8.04 26.50 -34.58
C THR A 159 7.95 25.19 -33.82
N PRO A 160 7.54 25.17 -32.53
CA PRO A 160 7.26 23.94 -31.80
C PRO A 160 6.26 23.02 -32.49
N GLU A 161 5.30 23.57 -33.26
CA GLU A 161 4.30 22.84 -34.01
C GLU A 161 4.85 22.22 -35.30
N GLY A 162 6.04 22.66 -35.74
CA GLY A 162 6.74 22.12 -36.91
C GLY A 162 6.60 22.94 -38.19
N ASP A 163 6.25 24.24 -38.09
CA ASP A 163 6.43 25.15 -39.24
C ASP A 163 7.92 25.34 -39.53
N LEU A 164 8.27 25.46 -40.80
CA LEU A 164 9.63 25.67 -41.28
C LEU A 164 9.70 26.90 -42.18
N PHE A 165 10.66 27.78 -41.87
CA PHE A 165 11.03 28.94 -42.72
C PHE A 165 12.53 28.87 -43.03
N ARG A 166 12.85 28.85 -44.30
CA ARG A 166 14.24 28.75 -44.76
C ARG A 166 14.71 30.06 -45.43
N TRP A 167 16.03 30.25 -45.39
CA TRP A 167 16.71 31.40 -45.96
C TRP A 167 16.46 31.62 -47.45
N ASP A 168 16.17 30.51 -48.22
CA ASP A 168 15.93 30.52 -49.65
C ASP A 168 14.47 30.77 -50.04
N GLY A 169 13.63 31.13 -49.06
CA GLY A 169 12.22 31.46 -49.25
C GLY A 169 11.27 30.27 -49.10
N LEU A 170 11.76 29.05 -48.90
CA LEU A 170 10.88 27.89 -48.64
C LEU A 170 10.13 28.08 -47.30
N ARG A 171 8.84 27.79 -47.33
CA ARG A 171 7.97 27.66 -46.16
C ARG A 171 7.26 26.32 -46.23
N VAL A 172 7.22 25.63 -45.07
CA VAL A 172 6.40 24.43 -44.90
C VAL A 172 5.60 24.65 -43.61
N MET A 173 4.28 24.63 -43.74
CA MET A 173 3.41 24.92 -42.58
C MET A 173 3.10 23.61 -41.83
N ALA A 174 3.05 23.70 -40.48
CA ALA A 174 2.63 22.62 -39.62
C ALA A 174 1.26 22.08 -40.03
N GLY A 175 1.07 20.78 -40.05
CA GLY A 175 -0.19 20.14 -40.44
C GLY A 175 -0.28 19.72 -41.92
N GLN A 176 0.65 20.14 -42.81
CA GLN A 176 0.72 19.58 -44.18
C GLN A 176 1.44 18.23 -44.24
N ALA A 177 2.18 17.84 -43.24
CA ALA A 177 2.57 16.50 -42.80
C ALA A 177 3.61 16.64 -41.67
N LEU A 178 3.31 16.19 -40.47
CA LEU A 178 4.35 15.84 -39.51
C LEU A 178 5.26 14.84 -40.20
N SER A 179 6.56 15.12 -40.27
CA SER A 179 7.50 14.17 -40.89
C SER A 179 7.39 12.85 -40.11
N SER A 180 7.48 11.73 -40.82
CA SER A 180 7.47 10.40 -40.18
C SER A 180 8.54 10.28 -39.10
N ALA A 181 9.62 11.06 -39.19
CA ALA A 181 10.67 11.19 -38.18
C ALA A 181 10.18 11.91 -36.91
N ALA A 182 9.44 13.01 -37.03
CA ALA A 182 8.85 13.70 -35.87
C ALA A 182 7.90 12.79 -35.10
N LEU A 183 7.03 12.06 -35.81
CA LEU A 183 6.12 11.08 -35.21
C LEU A 183 6.89 9.96 -34.53
N HIS A 184 7.97 9.48 -35.11
CA HIS A 184 8.82 8.45 -34.48
C HIS A 184 9.43 8.97 -33.17
N LEU A 185 10.02 10.17 -33.19
CA LEU A 185 10.60 10.78 -31.98
C LEU A 185 9.57 11.03 -30.88
N GLN A 186 8.36 11.46 -31.23
CA GLN A 186 7.25 11.57 -30.28
C GLN A 186 6.96 10.21 -29.63
N LYS A 187 6.89 9.13 -30.42
CA LYS A 187 6.65 7.78 -29.89
C LYS A 187 7.81 7.26 -29.02
N VAL A 188 9.05 7.60 -29.33
CA VAL A 188 10.21 7.29 -28.51
C VAL A 188 10.13 8.01 -27.15
N ASN A 189 9.80 9.30 -27.16
CA ASN A 189 9.63 10.08 -25.93
C ASN A 189 8.43 9.60 -25.10
N GLU A 190 7.32 9.26 -25.73
CA GLU A 190 6.15 8.67 -25.09
C GLU A 190 6.49 7.32 -24.45
N LEU A 191 7.21 6.46 -25.16
CA LEU A 191 7.70 5.17 -24.66
C LEU A 191 8.59 5.35 -23.43
N ALA A 192 9.54 6.30 -23.47
CA ALA A 192 10.41 6.57 -22.33
C ALA A 192 9.60 7.00 -21.10
N HIS A 193 8.62 7.88 -21.28
CA HIS A 193 7.74 8.35 -20.22
C HIS A 193 6.88 7.23 -19.63
N VAL A 194 6.22 6.44 -20.51
CA VAL A 194 5.39 5.30 -20.06
C VAL A 194 6.25 4.23 -19.39
N THR A 195 7.50 4.03 -19.84
CA THR A 195 8.42 3.10 -19.18
C THR A 195 8.70 3.53 -17.74
N GLU A 196 9.01 4.81 -17.51
CA GLU A 196 9.21 5.34 -16.16
C GLU A 196 7.95 5.23 -15.29
N GLN A 197 6.77 5.48 -15.86
CA GLN A 197 5.50 5.30 -15.15
C GLN A 197 5.24 3.84 -14.81
N ALA A 198 5.52 2.91 -15.73
CA ALA A 198 5.36 1.48 -15.51
C ALA A 198 6.26 0.97 -14.39
N GLU A 199 7.54 1.37 -14.37
CA GLU A 199 8.48 1.02 -13.29
C GLU A 199 8.00 1.50 -11.92
N ARG A 200 7.49 2.74 -11.85
CA ARG A 200 6.90 3.29 -10.61
C ARG A 200 5.62 2.55 -10.19
N ALA A 201 4.80 2.15 -11.14
CA ALA A 201 3.58 1.41 -10.86
C ALA A 201 3.89 -0.03 -10.43
N GLU A 202 4.89 -0.69 -11.02
CA GLU A 202 5.39 -2.01 -10.61
C GLU A 202 5.90 -1.97 -9.16
N ALA A 203 6.67 -0.93 -8.79
CA ALA A 203 7.14 -0.75 -7.41
C ALA A 203 5.99 -0.57 -6.41
N ARG A 204 4.97 0.24 -6.77
CA ARG A 204 3.75 0.42 -5.93
C ARG A 204 2.93 -0.86 -5.81
N ALA A 205 2.85 -1.65 -6.86
CA ALA A 205 2.16 -2.93 -6.85
C ALA A 205 2.86 -3.93 -5.91
N GLU A 206 4.19 -3.95 -5.90
CA GLU A 206 4.96 -4.79 -4.97
C GLU A 206 4.78 -4.36 -3.51
N GLU A 207 4.86 -3.07 -3.20
CA GLU A 207 4.60 -2.53 -1.85
C GLU A 207 3.18 -2.85 -1.38
N ALA A 208 2.18 -2.71 -2.27
CA ALA A 208 0.79 -3.06 -1.95
C ALA A 208 0.61 -4.57 -1.73
N ARG A 209 1.36 -5.41 -2.44
CA ARG A 209 1.38 -6.86 -2.24
C ARG A 209 1.94 -7.23 -0.87
N GLU A 210 3.10 -6.67 -0.50
CA GLU A 210 3.71 -6.87 0.82
C GLU A 210 2.78 -6.42 1.95
N THR A 211 2.15 -5.24 1.79
CA THR A 211 1.18 -4.71 2.75
C THR A 211 -0.02 -5.63 2.94
N HIS A 212 -0.56 -6.18 1.84
CA HIS A 212 -1.67 -7.13 1.91
C HIS A 212 -1.25 -8.45 2.54
N GLU A 213 -0.07 -8.97 2.24
CA GLU A 213 0.46 -10.20 2.86
C GLU A 213 0.63 -10.02 4.37
N ALA A 214 1.16 -8.87 4.83
CA ALA A 214 1.27 -8.54 6.25
C ALA A 214 -0.11 -8.46 6.92
N ALA A 215 -1.07 -7.75 6.32
CA ALA A 215 -2.43 -7.65 6.87
C ALA A 215 -3.14 -9.01 6.96
N ARG A 216 -2.90 -9.90 5.99
CA ARG A 216 -3.42 -11.27 5.99
C ARG A 216 -2.79 -12.12 7.10
N ALA A 217 -1.50 -11.96 7.37
CA ALA A 217 -0.81 -12.64 8.46
C ALA A 217 -1.34 -12.17 9.83
N ASP A 218 -1.51 -10.85 10.00
CA ASP A 218 -2.08 -10.25 11.22
C ASP A 218 -3.51 -10.79 11.48
N LEU A 219 -4.33 -10.87 10.45
CA LEU A 219 -5.69 -11.41 10.53
C LEU A 219 -5.70 -12.89 10.93
N ALA A 220 -4.79 -13.69 10.36
CA ALA A 220 -4.66 -15.10 10.72
C ALA A 220 -4.26 -15.27 12.19
N GLN A 221 -3.35 -14.45 12.67
CA GLN A 221 -2.95 -14.44 14.09
C GLN A 221 -4.11 -14.04 15.00
N ALA A 222 -4.88 -13.02 14.65
CA ALA A 222 -6.05 -12.60 15.42
C ALA A 222 -7.13 -13.69 15.50
N ALA A 223 -7.32 -14.47 14.43
CA ALA A 223 -8.23 -15.60 14.44
C ALA A 223 -7.81 -16.70 15.45
N GLU A 224 -6.52 -16.96 15.61
CA GLU A 224 -6.03 -17.91 16.63
C GLU A 224 -6.18 -17.34 18.05
N VAL A 225 -5.96 -16.02 18.24
CA VAL A 225 -6.20 -15.35 19.53
C VAL A 225 -7.67 -15.45 19.93
N GLU A 226 -8.58 -15.14 19.01
CA GLU A 226 -10.03 -15.24 19.25
C GLU A 226 -10.44 -16.67 19.59
N LYS A 227 -9.92 -17.67 18.88
CA LYS A 227 -10.18 -19.08 19.16
C LYS A 227 -9.70 -19.45 20.57
N SER A 228 -8.52 -19.02 20.96
CA SER A 228 -7.96 -19.24 22.31
C SER A 228 -8.83 -18.59 23.40
N ALA A 229 -9.31 -17.36 23.16
CA ALA A 229 -10.20 -16.66 24.07
C ALA A 229 -11.56 -17.37 24.23
N ARG A 230 -12.13 -17.88 23.14
CA ARG A 230 -13.35 -18.70 23.18
C ARG A 230 -13.16 -20.00 23.98
N ASP A 231 -12.02 -20.65 23.82
CA ASP A 231 -11.71 -21.87 24.57
C ASP A 231 -11.53 -21.56 26.07
N ALA A 232 -10.85 -20.46 26.41
CA ALA A 232 -10.69 -20.00 27.77
C ALA A 232 -12.04 -19.65 28.43
N ARG A 233 -12.94 -18.99 27.72
CA ARG A 233 -14.30 -18.70 28.19
C ARG A 233 -15.07 -19.98 28.48
N ARG A 234 -15.07 -20.96 27.56
CA ARG A 234 -15.74 -22.26 27.77
C ARG A 234 -15.21 -22.98 29.02
N GLU A 235 -13.91 -22.95 29.22
CA GLU A 235 -13.30 -23.55 30.40
C GLU A 235 -13.68 -22.82 31.69
N ALA A 236 -13.73 -21.48 31.68
CA ALA A 236 -14.17 -20.68 32.81
C ALA A 236 -15.65 -20.96 33.20
N GLU A 237 -16.53 -21.05 32.19
CA GLU A 237 -17.96 -21.43 32.39
C GLU A 237 -18.11 -22.83 32.99
N ARG A 238 -17.30 -23.79 32.53
CA ARG A 238 -17.26 -25.16 33.09
C ARG A 238 -16.86 -25.11 34.57
N LEU A 239 -15.78 -24.42 34.90
CA LEU A 239 -15.29 -24.28 36.29
C LEU A 239 -16.29 -23.54 37.17
N LEU A 240 -16.98 -22.54 36.69
CA LEU A 240 -18.03 -21.83 37.39
C LEU A 240 -19.20 -22.78 37.75
N SER A 241 -19.64 -23.60 36.76
CA SER A 241 -20.69 -24.61 36.99
C SER A 241 -20.27 -25.67 38.03
N GLU A 242 -19.03 -26.14 37.97
CA GLU A 242 -18.49 -27.08 38.94
C GLU A 242 -18.43 -26.46 40.35
N ALA A 243 -17.94 -25.23 40.48
CA ALA A 243 -17.88 -24.48 41.73
C ALA A 243 -19.28 -24.25 42.31
N ALA A 244 -20.28 -23.88 41.48
CA ALA A 244 -21.65 -23.72 41.91
C ALA A 244 -22.25 -25.02 42.49
N ARG A 245 -22.03 -26.15 41.77
CA ARG A 245 -22.47 -27.48 42.25
C ARG A 245 -21.78 -27.90 43.57
N ALA A 246 -20.50 -27.55 43.71
CA ALA A 246 -19.75 -27.84 44.94
C ALA A 246 -20.27 -26.99 46.13
N ALA A 247 -20.55 -25.70 45.90
CA ALA A 247 -21.12 -24.81 46.89
C ALA A 247 -22.49 -25.30 47.37
N THR A 248 -23.40 -25.67 46.45
CA THR A 248 -24.75 -26.20 46.81
C THR A 248 -24.64 -27.50 47.62
N ARG A 249 -23.69 -28.39 47.28
CA ARG A 249 -23.44 -29.60 48.08
C ARG A 249 -22.92 -29.25 49.47
N ALA A 250 -21.95 -28.36 49.59
CA ALA A 250 -21.41 -27.94 50.86
C ALA A 250 -22.45 -27.25 51.76
N GLU A 251 -23.31 -26.42 51.16
CA GLU A 251 -24.46 -25.82 51.89
C GLU A 251 -25.43 -26.87 52.41
N SER A 252 -25.76 -27.88 51.63
CA SER A 252 -26.61 -29.00 52.05
C SER A 252 -25.95 -29.82 53.18
N ASP A 253 -24.67 -30.14 53.04
CA ASP A 253 -23.92 -30.87 54.05
C ASP A 253 -23.84 -30.08 55.36
N LEU A 254 -23.61 -28.77 55.26
CA LEU A 254 -23.62 -27.87 56.44
C LEU A 254 -24.99 -27.84 57.15
N ALA A 255 -26.09 -27.74 56.38
CA ALA A 255 -27.45 -27.77 56.91
C ALA A 255 -27.75 -29.10 57.63
N MET A 256 -27.35 -30.22 57.03
CA MET A 256 -27.50 -31.54 57.66
C MET A 256 -26.65 -31.68 58.92
N ALA A 257 -25.39 -31.20 58.90
CA ALA A 257 -24.54 -31.23 60.07
C ALA A 257 -25.06 -30.34 61.20
N SER A 258 -25.55 -29.14 60.86
CA SER A 258 -26.21 -28.23 61.85
C SER A 258 -27.45 -28.86 62.51
N SER A 259 -28.33 -29.48 61.67
CA SER A 259 -29.53 -30.17 62.24
C SER A 259 -29.15 -31.33 63.15
N ARG A 260 -28.13 -32.13 62.82
CA ARG A 260 -27.62 -33.19 63.68
C ARG A 260 -27.05 -32.62 65.02
N ALA A 261 -26.30 -31.53 64.91
CA ALA A 261 -25.73 -30.88 66.11
C ALA A 261 -26.81 -30.31 67.00
N ASP A 262 -27.87 -29.73 66.45
CA ASP A 262 -29.00 -29.20 67.21
C ASP A 262 -29.82 -30.33 67.82
N GLY A 263 -30.04 -31.45 67.13
CA GLY A 263 -30.64 -32.64 67.71
C GLY A 263 -29.82 -33.20 68.92
N ALA A 264 -28.49 -33.34 68.75
CA ALA A 264 -27.64 -33.80 69.84
C ALA A 264 -27.57 -32.84 71.01
N ARG A 265 -27.65 -31.54 70.78
CA ARG A 265 -27.75 -30.53 71.87
C ARG A 265 -29.06 -30.65 72.63
N ALA A 266 -30.18 -30.87 71.96
CA ALA A 266 -31.47 -31.09 72.54
C ALA A 266 -31.51 -32.36 73.39
N GLU A 267 -30.96 -33.48 72.88
CA GLU A 267 -30.82 -34.72 73.68
C GLU A 267 -29.94 -34.54 74.89
N LEU A 268 -28.80 -33.85 74.73
CA LEU A 268 -27.94 -33.56 75.86
C LEU A 268 -28.60 -32.71 76.92
N ALA A 269 -29.40 -31.71 76.52
CA ALA A 269 -30.18 -30.87 77.47
C ALA A 269 -31.23 -31.71 78.21
N ARG A 270 -31.90 -32.65 77.51
CA ARG A 270 -32.83 -33.59 78.10
C ARG A 270 -32.16 -34.49 79.17
N TYR A 271 -31.04 -35.14 78.79
CA TYR A 271 -30.30 -35.98 79.75
C TYR A 271 -29.77 -35.18 80.93
N ARG A 272 -29.37 -33.93 80.77
CA ARG A 272 -28.96 -33.06 81.88
C ARG A 272 -30.14 -32.72 82.83
N ALA A 273 -31.32 -32.48 82.27
CA ALA A 273 -32.53 -32.24 83.03
C ALA A 273 -32.94 -33.52 83.83
N ASP A 274 -32.95 -34.69 83.17
CA ASP A 274 -33.23 -35.98 83.80
C ASP A 274 -32.24 -36.33 84.91
N ALA A 275 -30.96 -36.01 84.71
CA ALA A 275 -29.92 -36.20 85.76
C ALA A 275 -30.08 -35.22 86.90
N ALA A 276 -30.42 -33.97 86.69
CA ALA A 276 -30.71 -32.99 87.75
C ALA A 276 -31.94 -33.40 88.59
N ASP A 277 -33.00 -33.87 87.88
CA ASP A 277 -34.19 -34.42 88.61
C ASP A 277 -33.89 -35.68 89.44
N ALA A 278 -33.04 -36.59 88.91
CA ALA A 278 -32.60 -37.75 89.63
C ALA A 278 -31.74 -37.37 90.89
N GLN A 279 -30.84 -36.39 90.68
CA GLN A 279 -30.00 -35.83 91.80
C GLN A 279 -30.87 -35.19 92.85
N GLY A 280 -31.91 -34.39 92.49
CA GLY A 280 -32.86 -33.81 93.40
C GLY A 280 -33.58 -34.85 94.20
N ARG A 281 -34.11 -35.90 93.59
CA ARG A 281 -34.79 -37.02 94.28
C ARG A 281 -33.84 -37.79 95.20
N LEU A 282 -32.57 -37.94 94.89
CA LEU A 282 -31.57 -38.55 95.76
C LEU A 282 -31.37 -37.68 96.95
N THR A 283 -31.20 -36.38 96.82
CA THR A 283 -31.01 -35.42 97.89
C THR A 283 -32.24 -35.41 98.85
N ASP A 284 -33.46 -35.37 98.28
CA ASP A 284 -34.70 -35.44 99.05
C ASP A 284 -34.82 -36.76 99.83
N ALA A 285 -34.40 -37.88 99.23
CA ALA A 285 -34.40 -39.19 99.91
C ALA A 285 -33.37 -39.25 101.07
N GLU A 286 -32.15 -38.73 100.86
CA GLU A 286 -31.10 -38.61 101.90
C GLU A 286 -31.52 -37.70 103.07
N GLU A 287 -32.19 -36.56 102.75
CA GLU A 287 -32.75 -35.69 103.77
C GLU A 287 -33.86 -36.38 104.58
N THR A 288 -34.71 -37.14 103.91
CA THR A 288 -35.79 -37.92 104.53
C THR A 288 -35.22 -39.03 105.47
N GLU A 289 -34.19 -39.75 104.95
CA GLU A 289 -33.51 -40.78 105.71
C GLU A 289 -32.78 -40.18 106.93
N SER A 290 -32.12 -39.00 106.75
CA SER A 290 -31.48 -38.28 107.84
C SER A 290 -32.46 -37.83 108.93
N GLN A 291 -33.68 -37.38 108.50
CA GLN A 291 -34.77 -37.02 109.46
C GLN A 291 -35.35 -38.21 110.23
N THR A 292 -35.41 -39.40 109.55
CA THR A 292 -35.96 -40.61 110.15
C THR A 292 -34.98 -41.28 111.13
N THR A 293 -33.67 -41.13 110.95
CA THR A 293 -32.62 -41.69 111.82
C THR A 293 -32.27 -40.76 112.97
N GLY A 294 -32.76 -39.52 112.99
CA GLY A 294 -32.51 -38.51 114.00
C GLY A 294 -33.53 -38.40 115.12
N VAL A 295 -34.52 -39.36 115.32
CA VAL A 295 -35.43 -39.38 116.45
C VAL A 295 -34.83 -40.22 117.57
N PRO A 296 -34.41 -39.57 118.63
CA PRO A 296 -33.97 -40.29 119.85
C PRO A 296 -35.22 -40.87 120.57
N GLY A 297 -35.15 -42.14 120.87
CA GLY A 297 -36.08 -42.83 121.70
C GLY A 297 -36.09 -42.40 123.20
#